data_14c4da5c87c3a53cc80ef0da5260ce31
#
_entry.id   14c4da5c87c3a53cc80ef0da5260ce31
#
_cell.length_a   1.000
_cell.length_b   1.000
_cell.length_c   1.000
_cell.angle_alpha   90.00
_cell.angle_beta   90.00
_cell.angle_gamma   90.00
#
_symmetry.space_group_name_H-M   'P 1'
#
loop_
_entity.id
_entity.type
_entity.pdbx_description
1 polymer ?
#
loop_
_entity_poly.entity_id
_entity_poly.type
_entity_poly.pdbx_seq_one_letter_code
_entity_poly.pdbx_strand_id
1 'polypeptide(L)'
;MNGAQWVVQALRAQGVDTVFGYPGGAIMPVYDALYDGGVEHLLCRHEQGAAMAAIGYARSTGKVGVCIATSGPGATNLITGLADALLDSVPVVAITGQVGSALIGTDAFQEIDVLGLSLACTKHSFLVESLDALPGIMAEAFAIASSDRPGPVLIDIPKDIQLAHGELHPHLMPVVEELNYPAAELAQAAELLAQAHKPMLYIGGGVGMAQAVPELREFIAATQMPNVVTLKGLGAPDAEHPYYLGMLGMHGTKAANLAVQECDLLIAVGARFDDRVTGKLNAFAPHAKVIHMDIDPAEMSKLRQAHVALQGDLKALLPALQQPLNIAAWQQRVVELKETHTCRYDHPGQPIYAPLLLKQLSERKPANSVVTTDVGQHQMWTAQHMTFERPENFITSSGLGTMGFGVPAAVGAQMARPEDTVICVSGDGSFMMNVQELGTIKRKQLPLKIVLLDNQRLGMVRQWQQLFFDGRYSETNLSDNPDFLMLANAFGIPGQRITRKDQVADALDALFNSEGPYMLHVSIDELENVWPLVPPGAGNETMLEKIS
;
A
#
# COMPACT_ATOMS: atom_id res chain seq x y z
N MET A 1 3.80 38.76 0.11
CA MET A 1 4.72 37.59 0.13
C MET A 1 4.96 37.13 -1.30
N ASN A 2 5.98 36.29 -1.55
CA ASN A 2 6.16 35.69 -2.88
C ASN A 2 5.40 34.37 -3.00
N GLY A 3 5.32 33.82 -4.23
CA GLY A 3 4.60 32.57 -4.49
C GLY A 3 5.14 31.38 -3.70
N ALA A 4 6.46 31.27 -3.51
CA ALA A 4 7.08 30.20 -2.74
C ALA A 4 6.70 30.24 -1.25
N GLN A 5 6.69 31.43 -0.65
CA GLN A 5 6.22 31.62 0.74
C GLN A 5 4.74 31.27 0.87
N TRP A 6 3.94 31.58 -0.17
CA TRP A 6 2.55 31.17 -0.20
C TRP A 6 2.37 29.66 -0.24
N VAL A 7 3.15 28.93 -1.04
CA VAL A 7 3.12 27.45 -1.08
C VAL A 7 3.31 26.88 0.32
N VAL A 8 4.32 27.36 1.06
CA VAL A 8 4.58 26.88 2.44
C VAL A 8 3.42 27.23 3.38
N GLN A 9 2.85 28.44 3.26
CA GLN A 9 1.68 28.83 4.04
C GLN A 9 0.46 27.97 3.70
N ALA A 10 0.21 27.69 2.41
CA ALA A 10 -0.88 26.83 1.98
C ALA A 10 -0.74 25.40 2.49
N LEU A 11 0.47 24.82 2.47
CA LEU A 11 0.75 23.51 3.05
C LEU A 11 0.39 23.46 4.54
N ARG A 12 0.80 24.47 5.30
CA ARG A 12 0.43 24.59 6.72
C ARG A 12 -1.08 24.69 6.94
N ALA A 13 -1.76 25.49 6.11
CA ALA A 13 -3.21 25.65 6.18
C ALA A 13 -3.96 24.34 5.89
N GLN A 14 -3.39 23.45 5.07
CA GLN A 14 -3.89 22.09 4.81
C GLN A 14 -3.51 21.07 5.90
N GLY A 15 -2.85 21.51 6.97
CA GLY A 15 -2.42 20.62 8.07
C GLY A 15 -1.23 19.73 7.72
N VAL A 16 -0.45 20.11 6.70
CA VAL A 16 0.80 19.42 6.35
C VAL A 16 1.89 19.86 7.34
N ASP A 17 2.43 18.91 8.07
CA ASP A 17 3.53 19.11 9.01
C ASP A 17 4.87 18.61 8.47
N THR A 18 4.85 17.64 7.54
CA THR A 18 6.04 17.01 6.97
C THR A 18 5.92 16.89 5.45
N VAL A 19 7.01 17.23 4.74
CA VAL A 19 7.16 17.03 3.29
C VAL A 19 8.44 16.26 2.99
N PHE A 20 8.41 15.47 1.93
CA PHE A 20 9.53 14.64 1.47
C PHE A 20 10.06 15.19 0.15
N GLY A 21 11.39 15.25 -0.05
CA GLY A 21 11.85 15.79 -1.30
C GLY A 21 13.35 15.81 -1.48
N TYR A 22 13.73 16.33 -2.66
CA TYR A 22 15.12 16.57 -3.04
C TYR A 22 15.24 17.94 -3.72
N PRO A 23 16.15 18.84 -3.25
CA PRO A 23 16.27 20.19 -3.78
C PRO A 23 16.88 20.22 -5.17
N GLY A 24 16.58 21.28 -5.94
CA GLY A 24 17.16 21.56 -7.24
C GLY A 24 16.88 22.99 -7.70
N GLY A 25 17.42 23.36 -8.85
CA GLY A 25 17.46 24.76 -9.30
C GLY A 25 16.10 25.42 -9.52
N ALA A 26 15.12 24.68 -10.07
CA ALA A 26 13.79 25.24 -10.40
C ALA A 26 12.83 25.31 -9.19
N ILE A 27 13.10 24.55 -8.13
CA ILE A 27 12.29 24.55 -6.90
C ILE A 27 12.97 25.31 -5.74
N MET A 28 14.13 25.88 -5.97
CA MET A 28 14.94 26.56 -4.97
C MET A 28 14.17 27.62 -4.16
N PRO A 29 13.30 28.46 -4.76
CA PRO A 29 12.55 29.45 -3.97
C PRO A 29 11.63 28.82 -2.92
N VAL A 30 11.01 27.65 -3.21
CA VAL A 30 10.20 26.91 -2.22
C VAL A 30 11.07 26.36 -1.09
N TYR A 31 12.27 25.86 -1.42
CA TYR A 31 13.23 25.42 -0.39
C TYR A 31 13.76 26.55 0.47
N ASP A 32 13.93 27.75 -0.10
CA ASP A 32 14.28 28.97 0.66
C ASP A 32 13.14 29.34 1.63
N ALA A 33 11.90 29.29 1.18
CA ALA A 33 10.73 29.54 2.03
C ALA A 33 10.55 28.47 3.13
N LEU A 34 10.87 27.20 2.86
CA LEU A 34 10.86 26.13 3.87
C LEU A 34 11.91 26.34 4.97
N TYR A 35 13.00 27.04 4.69
CA TYR A 35 14.04 27.36 5.67
C TYR A 35 13.51 28.19 6.83
N ASP A 36 12.57 29.09 6.57
CA ASP A 36 11.92 29.92 7.60
C ASP A 36 11.00 29.11 8.54
N GLY A 37 10.76 27.83 8.22
CA GLY A 37 10.10 26.88 9.08
C GLY A 37 8.59 26.78 8.91
N GLY A 38 8.01 25.95 9.77
CA GLY A 38 6.56 25.70 9.81
C GLY A 38 6.09 24.42 9.11
N VAL A 39 6.91 23.85 8.25
CA VAL A 39 6.75 22.51 7.67
C VAL A 39 8.09 21.81 7.75
N GLU A 40 8.13 20.60 8.30
CA GLU A 40 9.36 19.81 8.35
C GLU A 40 9.67 19.24 6.96
N HIS A 41 10.92 19.43 6.49
CA HIS A 41 11.39 18.82 5.25
C HIS A 41 12.30 17.63 5.53
N LEU A 42 11.94 16.46 5.02
CA LEU A 42 12.80 15.27 5.03
C LEU A 42 13.55 15.15 3.70
N LEU A 43 14.88 15.26 3.75
CA LEU A 43 15.71 15.03 2.59
C LEU A 43 15.82 13.53 2.29
N CYS A 44 15.10 13.07 1.28
CA CYS A 44 15.30 11.75 0.67
C CYS A 44 16.54 11.74 -0.22
N ARG A 45 16.97 10.60 -0.70
CA ARG A 45 18.17 10.47 -1.54
C ARG A 45 17.85 10.28 -3.02
N HIS A 46 16.57 10.15 -3.33
CA HIS A 46 16.02 10.06 -4.67
C HIS A 46 14.56 10.52 -4.65
N GLU A 47 14.07 11.17 -5.69
CA GLU A 47 12.69 11.68 -5.74
C GLU A 47 11.65 10.55 -5.74
N GLN A 48 11.96 9.41 -6.36
CA GLN A 48 11.12 8.20 -6.26
C GLN A 48 10.96 7.78 -4.80
N GLY A 49 12.05 7.77 -4.03
CA GLY A 49 12.00 7.52 -2.59
C GLY A 49 11.17 8.56 -1.83
N ALA A 50 11.25 9.84 -2.24
CA ALA A 50 10.43 10.90 -1.65
C ALA A 50 8.92 10.68 -1.88
N ALA A 51 8.52 10.30 -3.09
CA ALA A 51 7.13 9.98 -3.40
C ALA A 51 6.65 8.76 -2.62
N MET A 52 7.46 7.69 -2.53
CA MET A 52 7.13 6.49 -1.75
C MET A 52 7.08 6.76 -0.24
N ALA A 53 7.92 7.65 0.28
CA ALA A 53 7.85 8.10 1.67
C ALA A 53 6.56 8.90 1.93
N ALA A 54 6.16 9.77 1.00
CA ALA A 54 4.87 10.47 1.07
C ALA A 54 3.69 9.49 1.08
N ILE A 55 3.74 8.39 0.31
CA ILE A 55 2.75 7.30 0.34
C ILE A 55 2.74 6.62 1.71
N GLY A 56 3.91 6.25 2.25
CA GLY A 56 4.03 5.64 3.58
C GLY A 56 3.45 6.52 4.68
N TYR A 57 3.73 7.84 4.61
CA TYR A 57 3.17 8.83 5.53
C TYR A 57 1.65 8.93 5.41
N ALA A 58 1.13 9.07 4.18
CA ALA A 58 -0.31 9.18 3.93
C ALA A 58 -1.08 7.96 4.46
N ARG A 59 -0.58 6.76 4.20
CA ARG A 59 -1.20 5.50 4.66
C ARG A 59 -1.16 5.33 6.18
N SER A 60 -0.14 5.87 6.83
CA SER A 60 0.01 5.79 8.29
C SER A 60 -0.82 6.82 9.05
N THR A 61 -1.14 7.96 8.41
CA THR A 61 -1.86 9.08 9.06
C THR A 61 -3.30 9.26 8.59
N GLY A 62 -3.65 8.76 7.40
CA GLY A 62 -4.90 9.11 6.71
C GLY A 62 -4.92 10.53 6.13
N LYS A 63 -3.80 11.28 6.21
CA LYS A 63 -3.64 12.63 5.63
C LYS A 63 -3.07 12.54 4.21
N VAL A 64 -3.11 13.66 3.48
CA VAL A 64 -2.43 13.78 2.19
C VAL A 64 -0.92 13.80 2.40
N GLY A 65 -0.21 12.89 1.74
CA GLY A 65 1.26 12.90 1.71
C GLY A 65 1.76 13.94 0.70
N VAL A 66 2.87 14.62 1.01
CA VAL A 66 3.42 15.66 0.12
C VAL A 66 4.85 15.37 -0.24
N CYS A 67 5.17 15.39 -1.54
CA CYS A 67 6.55 15.33 -2.03
C CYS A 67 6.88 16.53 -2.91
N ILE A 68 8.15 16.95 -2.86
CA ILE A 68 8.64 18.15 -3.56
C ILE A 68 9.89 17.81 -4.37
N ALA A 69 9.91 18.16 -5.66
CA ALA A 69 11.03 17.93 -6.56
C ALA A 69 11.28 19.12 -7.49
N THR A 70 12.47 19.15 -8.08
CA THR A 70 12.81 20.13 -9.12
C THR A 70 12.27 19.72 -10.49
N SER A 71 12.48 20.54 -11.50
CA SER A 71 12.14 20.27 -12.91
C SER A 71 12.98 19.15 -13.52
N GLY A 72 12.65 18.77 -14.73
CA GLY A 72 13.40 17.79 -15.53
C GLY A 72 13.52 16.44 -14.80
N PRO A 73 14.76 15.98 -14.50
CA PRO A 73 14.97 14.68 -13.87
C PRO A 73 14.32 14.56 -12.50
N GLY A 74 14.15 15.64 -11.73
CA GLY A 74 13.46 15.62 -10.46
C GLY A 74 11.98 15.25 -10.61
N ALA A 75 11.30 15.89 -11.54
CA ALA A 75 9.89 15.61 -11.85
C ALA A 75 9.72 14.20 -12.45
N THR A 76 10.57 13.79 -13.41
CA THR A 76 10.46 12.45 -14.03
C THR A 76 10.68 11.33 -13.03
N ASN A 77 11.55 11.51 -12.05
CA ASN A 77 11.80 10.52 -11.00
C ASN A 77 10.61 10.30 -10.05
N LEU A 78 9.64 11.21 -9.98
CA LEU A 78 8.42 11.03 -9.18
C LEU A 78 7.41 10.06 -9.82
N ILE A 79 7.45 9.87 -11.14
CA ILE A 79 6.38 9.22 -11.92
C ILE A 79 6.04 7.81 -11.41
N THR A 80 7.02 6.98 -11.12
CA THR A 80 6.78 5.63 -10.57
C THR A 80 6.04 5.70 -9.23
N GLY A 81 6.42 6.61 -8.33
CA GLY A 81 5.74 6.78 -7.05
C GLY A 81 4.31 7.32 -7.21
N LEU A 82 4.07 8.23 -8.15
CA LEU A 82 2.72 8.72 -8.46
C LEU A 82 1.84 7.62 -9.06
N ALA A 83 2.37 6.81 -9.98
CA ALA A 83 1.66 5.66 -10.53
C ALA A 83 1.29 4.64 -9.43
N ASP A 84 2.19 4.40 -8.47
CA ASP A 84 1.93 3.54 -7.30
C ASP A 84 0.80 4.11 -6.44
N ALA A 85 0.86 5.41 -6.12
CA ALA A 85 -0.18 6.09 -5.36
C ALA A 85 -1.55 6.04 -6.06
N LEU A 86 -1.59 6.19 -7.39
CA LEU A 86 -2.83 6.13 -8.17
C LEU A 86 -3.46 4.73 -8.12
N LEU A 87 -2.67 3.69 -8.41
CA LEU A 87 -3.17 2.31 -8.42
C LEU A 87 -3.58 1.82 -7.03
N ASP A 88 -2.92 2.33 -6.01
CA ASP A 88 -3.23 2.02 -4.61
C ASP A 88 -4.20 3.01 -3.95
N SER A 89 -4.70 3.99 -4.70
CA SER A 89 -5.67 5.00 -4.21
C SER A 89 -5.17 5.71 -2.95
N VAL A 90 -3.93 6.22 -2.99
CA VAL A 90 -3.31 6.95 -1.88
C VAL A 90 -3.28 8.45 -2.19
N PRO A 91 -3.80 9.31 -1.30
CA PRO A 91 -3.79 10.74 -1.52
C PRO A 91 -2.36 11.30 -1.37
N VAL A 92 -1.82 11.80 -2.49
CA VAL A 92 -0.50 12.42 -2.54
C VAL A 92 -0.58 13.72 -3.34
N VAL A 93 0.03 14.79 -2.86
CA VAL A 93 0.27 16.00 -3.63
C VAL A 93 1.76 16.11 -3.92
N ALA A 94 2.11 16.06 -5.21
CA ALA A 94 3.47 16.28 -5.68
C ALA A 94 3.61 17.72 -6.16
N ILE A 95 4.60 18.45 -5.66
CA ILE A 95 4.91 19.81 -6.07
C ILE A 95 6.24 19.78 -6.83
N THR A 96 6.20 20.16 -8.11
CA THR A 96 7.41 20.28 -8.94
C THR A 96 7.70 21.73 -9.25
N GLY A 97 8.99 22.07 -9.29
CA GLY A 97 9.42 23.31 -9.88
C GLY A 97 9.53 23.15 -11.40
N GLN A 98 9.24 24.21 -12.14
CA GLN A 98 9.42 24.28 -13.59
C GLN A 98 10.37 25.42 -13.97
N VAL A 99 10.94 25.35 -15.16
CA VAL A 99 11.67 26.50 -15.73
C VAL A 99 10.77 27.73 -15.76
N GLY A 100 11.35 28.94 -15.87
CA GLY A 100 10.52 30.16 -15.97
C GLY A 100 9.54 30.06 -17.13
N SER A 101 8.34 30.62 -16.97
CA SER A 101 7.21 30.52 -17.91
C SER A 101 7.58 30.81 -19.37
N ALA A 102 8.47 31.79 -19.61
CA ALA A 102 8.95 32.13 -20.96
C ALA A 102 9.85 31.09 -21.61
N LEU A 103 10.32 30.10 -20.86
CA LEU A 103 11.21 29.03 -21.34
C LEU A 103 10.48 27.71 -21.59
N ILE A 104 9.22 27.60 -21.20
CA ILE A 104 8.41 26.39 -21.42
C ILE A 104 8.18 26.21 -22.92
N GLY A 105 8.45 24.99 -23.42
CA GLY A 105 8.34 24.64 -24.85
C GLY A 105 9.54 25.06 -25.69
N THR A 106 10.68 25.41 -25.06
CA THR A 106 11.91 25.86 -25.78
C THR A 106 13.06 24.87 -25.70
N ASP A 107 12.85 23.68 -25.13
CA ASP A 107 13.90 22.70 -24.80
C ASP A 107 15.00 23.28 -23.89
N ALA A 108 14.61 24.16 -22.96
CA ALA A 108 15.52 24.76 -22.00
C ALA A 108 16.15 23.69 -21.07
N PHE A 109 17.27 24.02 -20.44
CA PHE A 109 17.94 23.11 -19.51
C PHE A 109 17.02 22.66 -18.39
N GLN A 110 16.86 21.35 -18.24
CA GLN A 110 15.96 20.69 -17.29
C GLN A 110 14.47 21.03 -17.48
N GLU A 111 14.05 21.44 -18.64
CA GLU A 111 12.65 21.51 -19.01
C GLU A 111 12.13 20.12 -19.40
N ILE A 112 10.90 19.81 -19.03
CA ILE A 112 10.13 18.67 -19.54
C ILE A 112 8.63 18.97 -19.42
N ASP A 113 7.82 18.42 -20.32
CA ASP A 113 6.36 18.42 -20.20
C ASP A 113 5.89 17.47 -19.07
N VAL A 114 5.87 18.02 -17.86
CA VAL A 114 5.49 17.27 -16.65
C VAL A 114 4.01 16.90 -16.66
N LEU A 115 3.14 17.73 -17.25
CA LEU A 115 1.71 17.43 -17.36
C LEU A 115 1.47 16.22 -18.27
N GLY A 116 2.10 16.21 -19.44
CA GLY A 116 2.04 15.08 -20.35
C GLY A 116 2.54 13.77 -19.71
N LEU A 117 3.66 13.83 -18.96
CA LEU A 117 4.20 12.67 -18.27
C LEU A 117 3.28 12.16 -17.15
N SER A 118 2.66 13.03 -16.40
CA SER A 118 1.86 12.67 -15.21
C SER A 118 0.40 12.32 -15.53
N LEU A 119 -0.07 12.60 -16.72
CA LEU A 119 -1.49 12.43 -17.12
C LEU A 119 -2.05 11.04 -16.82
N ALA A 120 -1.27 9.99 -17.06
CA ALA A 120 -1.68 8.60 -16.83
C ALA A 120 -1.42 8.12 -15.39
N CYS A 121 -0.74 8.92 -14.56
CA CYS A 121 -0.24 8.55 -13.24
C CYS A 121 -0.85 9.35 -12.10
N THR A 122 -1.77 10.27 -12.40
CA THR A 122 -2.40 11.18 -11.43
C THR A 122 -3.91 11.28 -11.65
N LYS A 123 -4.64 11.70 -10.62
CA LYS A 123 -6.05 12.11 -10.77
C LYS A 123 -6.15 13.41 -11.55
N HIS A 124 -5.23 14.34 -11.30
CA HIS A 124 -5.12 15.61 -11.98
C HIS A 124 -3.69 16.17 -11.91
N SER A 125 -3.35 17.03 -12.87
CA SER A 125 -2.08 17.75 -12.88
C SER A 125 -2.31 19.20 -13.28
N PHE A 126 -1.71 20.13 -12.52
CA PHE A 126 -1.82 21.55 -12.74
C PHE A 126 -0.48 22.13 -13.19
N LEU A 127 -0.50 23.02 -14.19
CA LEU A 127 0.54 24.00 -14.42
C LEU A 127 0.07 25.35 -13.86
N VAL A 128 0.84 25.95 -12.98
CA VAL A 128 0.50 27.28 -12.41
C VAL A 128 0.91 28.36 -13.41
N GLU A 129 -0.07 28.98 -14.06
CA GLU A 129 0.18 30.00 -15.10
C GLU A 129 0.31 31.43 -14.55
N SER A 130 -0.17 31.69 -13.35
CA SER A 130 -0.10 32.99 -12.69
C SER A 130 -0.05 32.89 -11.18
N LEU A 131 0.47 33.93 -10.53
CA LEU A 131 0.49 34.00 -9.07
C LEU A 131 -0.94 33.98 -8.47
N ASP A 132 -1.89 34.66 -9.12
CA ASP A 132 -3.28 34.74 -8.65
C ASP A 132 -4.01 33.39 -8.70
N ALA A 133 -3.61 32.48 -9.60
CA ALA A 133 -4.18 31.14 -9.69
C ALA A 133 -3.67 30.19 -8.58
N LEU A 134 -2.49 30.47 -8.02
CA LEU A 134 -1.81 29.57 -7.08
C LEU A 134 -2.67 29.18 -5.86
N PRO A 135 -3.40 30.09 -5.17
CA PRO A 135 -4.24 29.73 -4.03
C PRO A 135 -5.37 28.77 -4.37
N GLY A 136 -6.03 28.98 -5.51
CA GLY A 136 -7.10 28.11 -5.99
C GLY A 136 -6.56 26.72 -6.33
N ILE A 137 -5.48 26.65 -7.09
CA ILE A 137 -4.83 25.39 -7.49
C ILE A 137 -4.37 24.59 -6.26
N MET A 138 -3.74 25.23 -5.29
CA MET A 138 -3.30 24.53 -4.07
C MET A 138 -4.49 23.94 -3.30
N ALA A 139 -5.57 24.69 -3.14
CA ALA A 139 -6.77 24.21 -2.46
C ALA A 139 -7.45 23.06 -3.22
N GLU A 140 -7.61 23.21 -4.53
CA GLU A 140 -8.23 22.22 -5.41
C GLU A 140 -7.43 20.92 -5.48
N ALA A 141 -6.10 20.99 -5.53
CA ALA A 141 -5.22 19.83 -5.55
C ALA A 141 -5.39 18.93 -4.32
N PHE A 142 -5.46 19.52 -3.12
CA PHE A 142 -5.71 18.76 -1.89
C PHE A 142 -7.12 18.17 -1.84
N ALA A 143 -8.12 18.91 -2.33
CA ALA A 143 -9.49 18.42 -2.46
C ALA A 143 -9.57 17.22 -3.40
N ILE A 144 -9.03 17.34 -4.60
CA ILE A 144 -9.03 16.25 -5.60
C ILE A 144 -8.27 15.03 -5.06
N ALA A 145 -7.12 15.23 -4.41
CA ALA A 145 -6.32 14.13 -3.88
C ALA A 145 -7.08 13.29 -2.87
N SER A 146 -7.92 13.90 -2.03
CA SER A 146 -8.64 13.24 -0.93
C SER A 146 -10.11 12.92 -1.22
N SER A 147 -10.71 13.47 -2.27
CA SER A 147 -12.12 13.25 -2.61
C SER A 147 -12.38 11.88 -3.24
N ASP A 148 -13.60 11.39 -3.08
CA ASP A 148 -14.08 10.14 -3.69
C ASP A 148 -13.10 8.98 -3.48
N ARG A 149 -12.63 8.37 -4.57
CA ARG A 149 -11.48 7.47 -4.54
C ARG A 149 -10.22 8.31 -4.48
N PRO A 150 -9.43 8.27 -3.37
CA PRO A 150 -8.23 9.07 -3.22
C PRO A 150 -7.17 8.77 -4.29
N GLY A 151 -6.24 9.69 -4.51
CA GLY A 151 -5.15 9.47 -5.45
C GLY A 151 -4.22 10.69 -5.57
N PRO A 152 -3.15 10.58 -6.35
CA PRO A 152 -2.15 11.63 -6.48
C PRO A 152 -2.62 12.78 -7.38
N VAL A 153 -2.15 13.98 -7.02
CA VAL A 153 -2.27 15.21 -7.83
C VAL A 153 -0.89 15.85 -7.93
N LEU A 154 -0.57 16.39 -9.10
CA LEU A 154 0.69 17.09 -9.34
C LEU A 154 0.44 18.58 -9.56
N ILE A 155 1.29 19.43 -8.98
CA ILE A 155 1.30 20.88 -9.17
C ILE A 155 2.68 21.29 -9.68
N ASP A 156 2.76 21.74 -10.94
CA ASP A 156 3.99 22.19 -11.56
C ASP A 156 4.05 23.72 -11.52
N ILE A 157 5.09 24.29 -10.86
CA ILE A 157 5.15 25.72 -10.54
C ILE A 157 6.36 26.35 -11.21
N PRO A 158 6.18 27.18 -12.26
CA PRO A 158 7.28 27.91 -12.88
C PRO A 158 8.04 28.81 -11.90
N LYS A 159 9.36 28.90 -12.08
CA LYS A 159 10.26 29.60 -11.15
C LYS A 159 9.95 31.08 -11.00
N ASP A 160 9.54 31.75 -12.07
CA ASP A 160 9.12 33.16 -12.04
C ASP A 160 7.85 33.37 -11.21
N ILE A 161 6.90 32.43 -11.24
CA ILE A 161 5.71 32.44 -10.39
C ILE A 161 6.06 32.24 -8.91
N GLN A 162 7.01 31.34 -8.61
CA GLN A 162 7.49 31.15 -7.23
C GLN A 162 8.11 32.44 -6.67
N LEU A 163 8.77 33.23 -7.51
CA LEU A 163 9.43 34.48 -7.13
C LEU A 163 8.51 35.72 -7.21
N ALA A 164 7.40 35.65 -7.94
CA ALA A 164 6.47 36.76 -8.08
C ALA A 164 5.85 37.16 -6.74
N HIS A 165 5.71 38.49 -6.52
CA HIS A 165 5.16 39.05 -5.29
C HIS A 165 3.74 39.55 -5.49
N GLY A 166 2.86 39.28 -4.53
CA GLY A 166 1.47 39.75 -4.54
C GLY A 166 0.76 39.57 -3.20
N GLU A 167 -0.45 40.12 -3.13
CA GLU A 167 -1.39 39.83 -2.05
C GLU A 167 -2.22 38.62 -2.49
N LEU A 168 -2.06 37.50 -1.79
CA LEU A 168 -2.77 36.27 -2.05
C LEU A 168 -3.77 36.01 -0.92
N HIS A 169 -4.95 35.54 -1.28
CA HIS A 169 -6.01 35.22 -0.31
C HIS A 169 -6.30 33.72 -0.32
N PRO A 170 -6.54 33.10 0.85
CA PRO A 170 -6.96 31.71 0.92
C PRO A 170 -8.21 31.47 0.08
N HIS A 171 -8.20 30.41 -0.72
CA HIS A 171 -9.38 29.95 -1.43
C HIS A 171 -10.23 29.09 -0.50
N LEU A 172 -11.55 29.34 -0.49
CA LEU A 172 -12.48 28.50 0.25
C LEU A 172 -12.73 27.21 -0.53
N MET A 173 -12.60 26.09 0.16
CA MET A 173 -12.91 24.78 -0.43
C MET A 173 -14.42 24.67 -0.68
N PRO A 174 -14.83 24.07 -1.81
CA PRO A 174 -16.22 23.71 -2.00
C PRO A 174 -16.66 22.69 -0.95
N VAL A 175 -17.90 22.84 -0.47
CA VAL A 175 -18.53 21.85 0.41
C VAL A 175 -18.83 20.61 -0.43
N VAL A 176 -18.33 19.45 0.00
CA VAL A 176 -18.67 18.18 -0.64
C VAL A 176 -20.14 17.86 -0.32
N GLU A 177 -20.95 17.62 -1.35
CA GLU A 177 -22.34 17.17 -1.17
C GLU A 177 -22.36 15.77 -0.54
N GLU A 178 -23.21 15.56 0.46
CA GLU A 178 -23.43 14.24 1.05
C GLU A 178 -24.05 13.31 -0.01
N LEU A 179 -23.48 12.10 -0.13
CA LEU A 179 -24.02 11.06 -1.00
C LEU A 179 -25.37 10.58 -0.48
N ASN A 180 -26.40 10.70 -1.32
CA ASN A 180 -27.73 10.18 -1.03
C ASN A 180 -27.78 8.68 -1.34
N TYR A 181 -27.98 7.85 -0.32
CA TYR A 181 -28.06 6.41 -0.50
C TYR A 181 -29.43 6.02 -1.07
N PRO A 182 -29.48 5.24 -2.17
CA PRO A 182 -30.72 4.83 -2.77
C PRO A 182 -31.39 3.77 -1.89
N ALA A 183 -32.52 4.13 -1.28
CA ALA A 183 -33.25 3.24 -0.36
C ALA A 183 -33.75 1.95 -1.04
N ALA A 184 -34.02 2.00 -2.34
CA ALA A 184 -34.47 0.84 -3.11
C ALA A 184 -33.38 -0.22 -3.25
N GLU A 185 -32.12 0.17 -3.53
CA GLU A 185 -30.98 -0.73 -3.66
C GLU A 185 -30.58 -1.31 -2.32
N LEU A 186 -30.67 -0.54 -1.23
CA LEU A 186 -30.48 -1.05 0.13
C LEU A 186 -31.51 -2.12 0.49
N ALA A 187 -32.79 -1.91 0.15
CA ALA A 187 -33.83 -2.89 0.38
C ALA A 187 -33.58 -4.19 -0.44
N GLN A 188 -33.18 -4.07 -1.70
CA GLN A 188 -32.81 -5.23 -2.52
C GLN A 188 -31.59 -5.98 -1.97
N ALA A 189 -30.58 -5.26 -1.50
CA ALA A 189 -29.39 -5.86 -0.89
C ALA A 189 -29.76 -6.62 0.40
N ALA A 190 -30.60 -6.02 1.26
CA ALA A 190 -31.09 -6.65 2.48
C ALA A 190 -31.91 -7.92 2.19
N GLU A 191 -32.73 -7.92 1.14
CA GLU A 191 -33.49 -9.10 0.70
C GLU A 191 -32.56 -10.21 0.18
N LEU A 192 -31.55 -9.88 -0.65
CA LEU A 192 -30.56 -10.87 -1.10
C LEU A 192 -29.79 -11.47 0.07
N LEU A 193 -29.41 -10.65 1.04
CA LEU A 193 -28.71 -11.10 2.23
C LEU A 193 -29.58 -12.03 3.10
N ALA A 194 -30.86 -11.72 3.28
CA ALA A 194 -31.81 -12.55 4.05
C ALA A 194 -32.08 -13.92 3.40
N GLN A 195 -31.96 -14.02 2.08
CA GLN A 195 -32.18 -15.25 1.31
C GLN A 195 -30.91 -16.12 1.16
N ALA A 196 -29.73 -15.57 1.46
CA ALA A 196 -28.46 -16.26 1.26
C ALA A 196 -28.25 -17.39 2.26
N HIS A 197 -27.77 -18.53 1.78
CA HIS A 197 -27.38 -19.66 2.60
C HIS A 197 -25.87 -19.76 2.84
N LYS A 198 -25.09 -19.23 1.91
CA LYS A 198 -23.62 -19.25 1.93
C LYS A 198 -23.05 -17.84 1.63
N PRO A 199 -23.45 -16.80 2.38
CA PRO A 199 -22.93 -15.48 2.12
C PRO A 199 -21.45 -15.39 2.50
N MET A 200 -20.68 -14.64 1.73
CA MET A 200 -19.26 -14.39 1.94
C MET A 200 -18.97 -12.90 1.84
N LEU A 201 -18.29 -12.36 2.84
CA LEU A 201 -17.80 -10.99 2.83
C LEU A 201 -16.41 -10.93 2.19
N TYR A 202 -16.28 -10.16 1.12
CA TYR A 202 -15.04 -9.94 0.37
C TYR A 202 -14.56 -8.50 0.61
N ILE A 203 -13.53 -8.35 1.46
CA ILE A 203 -13.11 -7.07 2.02
C ILE A 203 -11.88 -6.54 1.28
N GLY A 204 -11.99 -5.36 0.70
CA GLY A 204 -10.91 -4.67 0.01
C GLY A 204 -10.28 -3.53 0.82
N GLY A 205 -9.33 -2.85 0.18
CA GLY A 205 -8.62 -1.70 0.75
C GLY A 205 -9.50 -0.47 1.00
N GLY A 206 -10.67 -0.39 0.34
CA GLY A 206 -11.63 0.72 0.52
C GLY A 206 -12.13 0.87 1.96
N VAL A 207 -12.16 -0.21 2.73
CA VAL A 207 -12.54 -0.16 4.16
C VAL A 207 -11.56 0.68 4.98
N GLY A 208 -10.25 0.47 4.79
CA GLY A 208 -9.21 1.27 5.45
C GLY A 208 -9.23 2.73 4.98
N MET A 209 -9.38 2.96 3.66
CA MET A 209 -9.44 4.30 3.07
C MET A 209 -10.65 5.10 3.58
N ALA A 210 -11.81 4.46 3.71
CA ALA A 210 -13.02 5.05 4.27
C ALA A 210 -12.95 5.23 5.80
N GLN A 211 -11.92 4.69 6.46
CA GLN A 211 -11.84 4.62 7.93
C GLN A 211 -13.09 3.93 8.53
N ALA A 212 -13.61 2.90 7.87
CA ALA A 212 -14.84 2.18 8.21
C ALA A 212 -14.57 0.82 8.89
N VAL A 213 -13.39 0.67 9.52
CA VAL A 213 -13.02 -0.57 10.24
C VAL A 213 -13.94 -0.84 11.42
N PRO A 214 -14.34 0.14 12.26
CA PRO A 214 -15.29 -0.09 13.33
C PRO A 214 -16.64 -0.63 12.82
N GLU A 215 -17.21 0.02 11.81
CA GLU A 215 -18.51 -0.36 11.21
C GLU A 215 -18.44 -1.74 10.55
N LEU A 216 -17.31 -2.08 9.91
CA LEU A 216 -17.08 -3.42 9.36
C LEU A 216 -17.07 -4.48 10.46
N ARG A 217 -16.35 -4.23 11.55
CA ARG A 217 -16.26 -5.19 12.67
C ARG A 217 -17.60 -5.36 13.38
N GLU A 218 -18.37 -4.29 13.56
CA GLU A 218 -19.74 -4.36 14.05
C GLU A 218 -20.65 -5.15 13.12
N PHE A 219 -20.54 -4.94 11.80
CA PHE A 219 -21.27 -5.70 10.80
C PHE A 219 -20.94 -7.19 10.86
N ILE A 220 -19.64 -7.55 10.94
CA ILE A 220 -19.20 -8.94 11.09
C ILE A 220 -19.72 -9.55 12.41
N ALA A 221 -19.65 -8.80 13.50
CA ALA A 221 -20.13 -9.26 14.81
C ALA A 221 -21.65 -9.53 14.83
N ALA A 222 -22.45 -8.71 14.16
CA ALA A 222 -23.90 -8.86 14.08
C ALA A 222 -24.34 -9.98 13.13
N THR A 223 -23.68 -10.11 11.97
CA THR A 223 -24.03 -11.09 10.93
C THR A 223 -23.37 -12.45 11.16
N GLN A 224 -22.25 -12.49 11.85
CA GLN A 224 -21.38 -13.68 12.01
C GLN A 224 -20.99 -14.30 10.66
N MET A 225 -20.88 -13.44 9.63
CA MET A 225 -20.62 -13.85 8.25
C MET A 225 -19.15 -14.24 8.06
N PRO A 226 -18.88 -15.37 7.38
CA PRO A 226 -17.53 -15.69 6.92
C PRO A 226 -16.95 -14.60 6.04
N ASN A 227 -15.65 -14.34 6.20
CA ASN A 227 -15.01 -13.23 5.54
C ASN A 227 -13.58 -13.54 5.06
N VAL A 228 -13.23 -12.91 3.95
CA VAL A 228 -11.93 -12.96 3.30
C VAL A 228 -11.48 -11.55 2.95
N VAL A 229 -10.17 -11.37 2.82
CA VAL A 229 -9.58 -10.06 2.54
C VAL A 229 -8.69 -10.07 1.30
N THR A 230 -8.60 -8.93 0.63
CA THR A 230 -7.51 -8.67 -0.33
C THR A 230 -6.22 -8.37 0.41
N LEU A 231 -5.10 -8.28 -0.31
CA LEU A 231 -3.82 -7.83 0.23
C LEU A 231 -3.95 -6.49 1.00
N LYS A 232 -4.75 -5.54 0.48
CA LYS A 232 -5.01 -4.23 1.12
C LYS A 232 -6.10 -4.25 2.18
N GLY A 233 -6.86 -5.33 2.28
CA GLY A 233 -7.88 -5.53 3.31
C GLY A 233 -7.34 -6.17 4.59
N LEU A 234 -6.07 -6.61 4.60
CA LEU A 234 -5.44 -7.17 5.80
C LEU A 234 -5.51 -6.19 6.98
N GLY A 235 -5.89 -6.67 8.15
CA GLY A 235 -6.09 -5.87 9.36
C GLY A 235 -7.48 -5.20 9.48
N ALA A 236 -8.34 -5.25 8.44
CA ALA A 236 -9.69 -4.69 8.56
C ALA A 236 -10.60 -5.55 9.45
N PRO A 237 -10.77 -6.88 9.23
CA PRO A 237 -11.46 -7.74 10.19
C PRO A 237 -10.55 -8.08 11.37
N ASP A 238 -11.13 -8.59 12.43
CA ASP A 238 -10.40 -9.21 13.52
C ASP A 238 -9.79 -10.55 13.04
N ALA A 239 -8.48 -10.69 13.17
CA ALA A 239 -7.76 -11.90 12.77
C ALA A 239 -8.14 -13.14 13.60
N GLU A 240 -8.61 -12.95 14.83
CA GLU A 240 -9.03 -14.02 15.75
C GLU A 240 -10.50 -14.43 15.52
N HIS A 241 -11.24 -13.73 14.65
CA HIS A 241 -12.62 -14.09 14.38
C HIS A 241 -12.71 -15.50 13.80
N PRO A 242 -13.58 -16.41 14.33
CA PRO A 242 -13.60 -17.82 13.97
C PRO A 242 -13.85 -18.07 12.47
N TYR A 243 -14.59 -17.18 11.82
CA TYR A 243 -14.96 -17.29 10.40
C TYR A 243 -14.10 -16.40 9.48
N TYR A 244 -13.01 -15.85 9.99
CA TYR A 244 -11.99 -15.18 9.18
C TYR A 244 -11.08 -16.21 8.51
N LEU A 245 -10.97 -16.18 7.19
CA LEU A 245 -10.22 -17.14 6.38
C LEU A 245 -8.88 -16.61 5.85
N GLY A 246 -8.57 -15.33 6.13
CA GLY A 246 -7.34 -14.70 5.64
C GLY A 246 -7.46 -14.14 4.23
N MET A 247 -6.32 -13.97 3.59
CA MET A 247 -6.22 -13.42 2.23
C MET A 247 -6.71 -14.43 1.20
N LEU A 248 -7.44 -13.93 0.17
CA LEU A 248 -7.85 -14.72 -1.00
C LEU A 248 -7.00 -14.35 -2.22
N GLY A 249 -7.16 -15.10 -3.31
CA GLY A 249 -6.54 -14.84 -4.61
C GLY A 249 -5.30 -15.68 -4.88
N MET A 250 -4.41 -15.19 -5.76
CA MET A 250 -3.27 -15.93 -6.32
C MET A 250 -2.41 -16.61 -5.25
N HIS A 251 -2.11 -15.90 -4.17
CA HIS A 251 -1.36 -16.39 -3.02
C HIS A 251 -2.23 -16.40 -1.75
N GLY A 252 -3.55 -16.45 -1.93
CA GLY A 252 -4.50 -16.55 -0.83
C GLY A 252 -4.45 -17.90 -0.12
N THR A 253 -5.04 -17.98 1.06
CA THR A 253 -5.18 -19.27 1.75
C THR A 253 -6.10 -20.19 0.94
N LYS A 254 -5.84 -21.50 1.00
CA LYS A 254 -6.68 -22.48 0.30
C LYS A 254 -8.11 -22.46 0.82
N ALA A 255 -8.30 -22.29 2.12
CA ALA A 255 -9.60 -22.17 2.73
C ALA A 255 -10.39 -20.96 2.21
N ALA A 256 -9.75 -19.78 2.10
CA ALA A 256 -10.38 -18.58 1.57
C ALA A 256 -10.83 -18.76 0.11
N ASN A 257 -9.93 -19.27 -0.74
CA ASN A 257 -10.23 -19.49 -2.14
C ASN A 257 -11.37 -20.50 -2.36
N LEU A 258 -11.36 -21.62 -1.65
CA LEU A 258 -12.42 -22.64 -1.75
C LEU A 258 -13.76 -22.11 -1.23
N ALA A 259 -13.78 -21.40 -0.11
CA ALA A 259 -15.00 -20.84 0.45
C ALA A 259 -15.64 -19.81 -0.50
N VAL A 260 -14.83 -18.96 -1.14
CA VAL A 260 -15.34 -18.01 -2.16
C VAL A 260 -15.95 -18.74 -3.36
N GLN A 261 -15.38 -19.87 -3.77
CA GLN A 261 -15.94 -20.66 -4.88
C GLN A 261 -17.25 -21.36 -4.52
N GLU A 262 -17.47 -21.69 -3.23
CA GLU A 262 -18.69 -22.35 -2.74
C GLU A 262 -19.82 -21.36 -2.38
N CYS A 263 -19.56 -20.04 -2.29
CA CYS A 263 -20.54 -19.07 -1.83
C CYS A 263 -21.70 -18.86 -2.82
N ASP A 264 -22.90 -18.52 -2.32
CA ASP A 264 -24.09 -18.18 -3.10
C ASP A 264 -24.37 -16.67 -3.15
N LEU A 265 -23.77 -15.91 -2.23
CA LEU A 265 -23.79 -14.45 -2.21
C LEU A 265 -22.40 -13.93 -1.84
N LEU A 266 -21.85 -13.08 -2.70
CA LEU A 266 -20.58 -12.39 -2.47
C LEU A 266 -20.85 -10.90 -2.23
N ILE A 267 -20.46 -10.40 -1.07
CA ILE A 267 -20.57 -8.98 -0.72
C ILE A 267 -19.18 -8.36 -0.82
N ALA A 268 -18.93 -7.64 -1.90
CA ALA A 268 -17.68 -6.92 -2.12
C ALA A 268 -17.74 -5.56 -1.42
N VAL A 269 -16.85 -5.31 -0.47
CA VAL A 269 -16.80 -4.10 0.34
C VAL A 269 -15.50 -3.36 0.07
N GLY A 270 -15.56 -2.28 -0.70
CA GLY A 270 -14.39 -1.50 -1.11
C GLY A 270 -13.34 -2.33 -1.86
N ALA A 271 -13.78 -3.19 -2.79
CA ALA A 271 -12.95 -4.15 -3.50
C ALA A 271 -13.18 -4.09 -5.02
N ARG A 272 -12.09 -4.11 -5.82
CA ARG A 272 -12.10 -3.85 -7.27
C ARG A 272 -12.28 -5.08 -8.17
N PHE A 273 -12.34 -6.28 -7.67
CA PHE A 273 -12.24 -7.53 -8.44
C PHE A 273 -10.93 -7.64 -9.24
N ASP A 274 -9.83 -7.30 -8.60
CA ASP A 274 -8.48 -7.34 -9.16
C ASP A 274 -8.12 -8.74 -9.70
N ASP A 275 -7.34 -8.80 -10.80
CA ASP A 275 -6.98 -10.06 -11.45
C ASP A 275 -6.14 -10.99 -10.56
N ARG A 276 -5.34 -10.42 -9.61
CA ARG A 276 -4.58 -11.20 -8.63
C ARG A 276 -5.48 -11.85 -7.58
N VAL A 277 -6.69 -11.33 -7.40
CA VAL A 277 -7.71 -11.88 -6.51
C VAL A 277 -8.61 -12.87 -7.23
N THR A 278 -9.11 -12.50 -8.41
CA THR A 278 -10.14 -13.27 -9.12
C THR A 278 -9.58 -14.44 -9.92
N GLY A 279 -8.30 -14.39 -10.29
CA GLY A 279 -7.77 -15.32 -11.28
C GLY A 279 -8.61 -15.25 -12.57
N LYS A 280 -9.08 -16.39 -13.06
CA LYS A 280 -9.99 -16.45 -14.22
C LYS A 280 -11.37 -15.89 -13.83
N LEU A 281 -11.64 -14.65 -14.22
CA LEU A 281 -12.79 -13.85 -13.76
C LEU A 281 -14.14 -14.57 -13.87
N ASN A 282 -14.42 -15.27 -14.97
CA ASN A 282 -15.67 -15.99 -15.18
C ASN A 282 -15.80 -17.30 -14.37
N ALA A 283 -14.71 -17.74 -13.76
CA ALA A 283 -14.69 -18.87 -12.82
C ALA A 283 -14.66 -18.42 -11.36
N PHE A 284 -14.56 -17.11 -11.08
CA PHE A 284 -14.53 -16.57 -9.72
C PHE A 284 -15.93 -16.51 -9.10
N ALA A 285 -16.14 -17.16 -7.96
CA ALA A 285 -17.43 -17.25 -7.28
C ALA A 285 -18.60 -17.52 -8.25
N PRO A 286 -18.56 -18.62 -9.02
CA PRO A 286 -19.43 -18.81 -10.21
C PRO A 286 -20.90 -18.92 -9.88
N HIS A 287 -21.24 -19.27 -8.64
CA HIS A 287 -22.61 -19.47 -8.16
C HIS A 287 -23.16 -18.27 -7.39
N ALA A 288 -22.32 -17.28 -7.11
CA ALA A 288 -22.68 -16.17 -6.24
C ALA A 288 -23.43 -15.06 -6.98
N LYS A 289 -24.53 -14.58 -6.38
CA LYS A 289 -24.98 -13.20 -6.61
C LYS A 289 -23.99 -12.24 -6.00
N VAL A 290 -23.93 -10.98 -6.48
CA VAL A 290 -22.96 -9.99 -6.04
C VAL A 290 -23.66 -8.74 -5.55
N ILE A 291 -23.39 -8.34 -4.32
CA ILE A 291 -23.61 -6.98 -3.81
C ILE A 291 -22.25 -6.28 -3.84
N HIS A 292 -22.16 -5.12 -4.49
CA HIS A 292 -20.92 -4.35 -4.58
C HIS A 292 -21.08 -3.00 -3.89
N MET A 293 -20.32 -2.76 -2.84
CA MET A 293 -20.26 -1.50 -2.09
C MET A 293 -18.94 -0.80 -2.40
N ASP A 294 -19.01 0.36 -3.03
CA ASP A 294 -17.82 1.17 -3.33
C ASP A 294 -18.20 2.66 -3.41
N ILE A 295 -17.23 3.53 -3.21
CA ILE A 295 -17.37 4.97 -3.40
C ILE A 295 -17.26 5.35 -4.88
N ASP A 296 -16.47 4.58 -5.66
CA ASP A 296 -16.16 4.86 -7.05
C ASP A 296 -17.19 4.23 -8.00
N PRO A 297 -18.05 5.03 -8.65
CA PRO A 297 -19.03 4.49 -9.60
C PRO A 297 -18.39 3.80 -10.80
N ALA A 298 -17.13 4.13 -11.14
CA ALA A 298 -16.42 3.52 -12.25
C ALA A 298 -16.00 2.06 -11.98
N GLU A 299 -15.92 1.65 -10.73
CA GLU A 299 -15.66 0.24 -10.36
C GLU A 299 -16.92 -0.62 -10.36
N MET A 300 -18.12 -0.01 -10.28
CA MET A 300 -19.39 -0.73 -10.27
C MET A 300 -19.65 -1.48 -11.57
N SER A 301 -19.76 -2.80 -11.49
CA SER A 301 -19.99 -3.69 -12.65
C SER A 301 -18.93 -3.62 -13.76
N LYS A 302 -17.76 -3.06 -13.49
CA LYS A 302 -16.66 -2.92 -14.44
C LYS A 302 -16.12 -4.28 -14.90
N LEU A 303 -15.82 -5.17 -13.98
CA LEU A 303 -15.27 -6.51 -14.26
C LEU A 303 -16.30 -7.60 -13.93
N ARG A 304 -16.96 -7.53 -12.80
CA ARG A 304 -17.99 -8.46 -12.37
C ARG A 304 -19.32 -7.73 -12.25
N GLN A 305 -20.35 -8.22 -12.94
CA GLN A 305 -21.70 -7.65 -12.85
C GLN A 305 -22.21 -7.72 -11.41
N ALA A 306 -22.53 -6.58 -10.83
CA ALA A 306 -23.23 -6.51 -9.56
C ALA A 306 -24.74 -6.77 -9.76
N HIS A 307 -25.33 -7.59 -8.90
CA HIS A 307 -26.78 -7.75 -8.83
C HIS A 307 -27.42 -6.56 -8.09
N VAL A 308 -26.71 -6.04 -7.08
CA VAL A 308 -27.02 -4.77 -6.43
C VAL A 308 -25.72 -3.98 -6.28
N ALA A 309 -25.71 -2.76 -6.79
CA ALA A 309 -24.61 -1.80 -6.65
C ALA A 309 -25.00 -0.74 -5.61
N LEU A 310 -24.19 -0.62 -4.56
CA LEU A 310 -24.37 0.35 -3.48
C LEU A 310 -23.22 1.35 -3.53
N GLN A 311 -23.41 2.44 -4.24
CA GLN A 311 -22.45 3.53 -4.26
C GLN A 311 -22.61 4.39 -2.99
N GLY A 312 -21.53 4.57 -2.23
CA GLY A 312 -21.57 5.42 -1.06
C GLY A 312 -20.46 5.18 -0.04
N ASP A 313 -20.54 5.91 1.06
CA ASP A 313 -19.63 5.77 2.18
C ASP A 313 -19.96 4.48 2.97
N LEU A 314 -18.93 3.65 3.17
CA LEU A 314 -19.04 2.40 3.91
C LEU A 314 -19.49 2.59 5.36
N LYS A 315 -19.18 3.74 5.97
CA LYS A 315 -19.64 4.09 7.33
C LYS A 315 -21.16 4.16 7.44
N ALA A 316 -21.86 4.48 6.34
CA ALA A 316 -23.30 4.49 6.30
C ALA A 316 -23.90 3.21 5.70
N LEU A 317 -23.26 2.61 4.68
CA LEU A 317 -23.78 1.41 4.02
C LEU A 317 -23.73 0.16 4.91
N LEU A 318 -22.65 -0.06 5.66
CA LEU A 318 -22.50 -1.25 6.50
C LEU A 318 -23.57 -1.33 7.62
N PRO A 319 -23.79 -0.27 8.42
CA PRO A 319 -24.86 -0.29 9.42
C PRO A 319 -26.26 -0.48 8.83
N ALA A 320 -26.54 0.07 7.65
CA ALA A 320 -27.84 -0.02 6.99
C ALA A 320 -28.22 -1.44 6.54
N LEU A 321 -27.22 -2.34 6.35
CA LEU A 321 -27.43 -3.74 5.96
C LEU A 321 -27.28 -4.73 7.12
N GLN A 322 -27.03 -4.24 8.32
CA GLN A 322 -26.81 -5.07 9.50
C GLN A 322 -28.06 -5.83 9.89
N GLN A 323 -28.00 -7.16 9.88
CA GLN A 323 -29.08 -8.06 10.31
C GLN A 323 -28.56 -9.42 10.75
N PRO A 324 -29.22 -10.10 11.69
CA PRO A 324 -28.86 -11.47 12.06
C PRO A 324 -29.10 -12.43 10.90
N LEU A 325 -28.19 -13.40 10.71
CA LEU A 325 -28.31 -14.42 9.67
C LEU A 325 -28.42 -15.82 10.26
N ASN A 326 -29.18 -16.71 9.59
CA ASN A 326 -29.25 -18.11 9.95
C ASN A 326 -28.40 -18.95 8.97
N ILE A 327 -27.09 -19.00 9.20
CA ILE A 327 -26.11 -19.61 8.31
C ILE A 327 -25.21 -20.65 9.02
N ALA A 328 -25.69 -21.28 10.08
CA ALA A 328 -24.89 -22.18 10.92
C ALA A 328 -24.20 -23.32 10.13
N ALA A 329 -24.89 -23.92 9.14
CA ALA A 329 -24.31 -24.97 8.31
C ALA A 329 -23.13 -24.44 7.46
N TRP A 330 -23.22 -23.20 6.98
CA TRP A 330 -22.15 -22.55 6.24
C TRP A 330 -20.95 -22.18 7.14
N GLN A 331 -21.22 -21.67 8.33
CA GLN A 331 -20.19 -21.40 9.33
C GLN A 331 -19.41 -22.67 9.69
N GLN A 332 -20.11 -23.78 9.91
CA GLN A 332 -19.47 -25.07 10.16
C GLN A 332 -18.57 -25.49 8.97
N ARG A 333 -19.09 -25.38 7.74
CA ARG A 333 -18.31 -25.70 6.53
C ARG A 333 -17.04 -24.86 6.42
N VAL A 334 -17.12 -23.57 6.75
CA VAL A 334 -15.97 -22.65 6.72
C VAL A 334 -14.93 -23.04 7.77
N VAL A 335 -15.34 -23.41 8.97
CA VAL A 335 -14.43 -23.91 10.01
C VAL A 335 -13.74 -25.21 9.55
N GLU A 336 -14.48 -26.15 8.96
CA GLU A 336 -13.90 -27.37 8.39
C GLU A 336 -12.83 -27.08 7.32
N LEU A 337 -13.09 -26.11 6.42
CA LEU A 337 -12.11 -25.68 5.42
C LEU A 337 -10.86 -25.08 6.08
N LYS A 338 -11.02 -24.23 7.08
CA LYS A 338 -9.92 -23.59 7.81
C LYS A 338 -9.05 -24.64 8.53
N GLU A 339 -9.66 -25.59 9.21
CA GLU A 339 -8.95 -26.66 9.92
C GLU A 339 -8.23 -27.63 8.98
N THR A 340 -8.89 -28.00 7.87
CA THR A 340 -8.33 -28.94 6.87
C THR A 340 -7.12 -28.34 6.13
N HIS A 341 -7.13 -27.02 5.92
CA HIS A 341 -6.12 -26.32 5.11
C HIS A 341 -5.24 -25.36 5.94
N THR A 342 -4.93 -25.74 7.17
CA THR A 342 -4.04 -24.96 8.05
C THR A 342 -2.61 -24.93 7.52
N CYS A 343 -1.96 -23.77 7.61
CA CYS A 343 -0.56 -23.62 7.25
C CYS A 343 0.34 -24.48 8.15
N ARG A 344 1.30 -25.18 7.53
CA ARG A 344 2.28 -26.01 8.24
C ARG A 344 3.61 -25.30 8.33
N TYR A 345 4.23 -25.37 9.50
CA TYR A 345 5.52 -24.73 9.79
C TYR A 345 6.63 -25.72 10.12
N ASP A 346 6.37 -27.03 9.98
CA ASP A 346 7.30 -28.13 10.26
C ASP A 346 8.30 -28.32 9.10
N HIS A 347 9.15 -27.32 8.87
CA HIS A 347 10.18 -27.37 7.83
C HIS A 347 11.40 -28.17 8.33
N PRO A 348 11.88 -29.18 7.59
CA PRO A 348 13.02 -30.01 7.99
C PRO A 348 14.36 -29.25 7.89
N GLY A 349 15.35 -29.72 8.64
CA GLY A 349 16.72 -29.20 8.56
C GLY A 349 16.97 -27.93 9.37
N GLN A 350 18.11 -27.30 9.13
CA GLN A 350 18.60 -26.10 9.80
C GLN A 350 18.35 -24.80 9.07
N PRO A 351 18.07 -24.76 7.74
CA PRO A 351 17.78 -23.52 7.04
C PRO A 351 16.59 -22.80 7.68
N ILE A 352 16.62 -21.47 7.58
CA ILE A 352 15.52 -20.62 8.06
C ILE A 352 14.36 -20.73 7.08
N TYR A 353 13.19 -21.13 7.59
CA TYR A 353 11.95 -21.14 6.84
C TYR A 353 11.25 -19.78 6.98
N ALA A 354 11.22 -19.00 5.91
CA ALA A 354 10.72 -17.62 5.92
C ALA A 354 9.29 -17.49 6.48
N PRO A 355 8.31 -18.36 6.15
CA PRO A 355 6.99 -18.33 6.75
C PRO A 355 6.99 -18.44 8.28
N LEU A 356 7.80 -19.35 8.85
CA LEU A 356 7.90 -19.50 10.31
C LEU A 356 8.58 -18.28 10.96
N LEU A 357 9.64 -17.75 10.35
CA LEU A 357 10.28 -16.53 10.81
C LEU A 357 9.28 -15.37 10.91
N LEU A 358 8.48 -15.17 9.85
CA LEU A 358 7.50 -14.07 9.79
C LEU A 358 6.36 -14.25 10.79
N LYS A 359 5.92 -15.50 11.01
CA LYS A 359 4.98 -15.82 12.10
C LYS A 359 5.58 -15.44 13.46
N GLN A 360 6.83 -15.83 13.74
CA GLN A 360 7.52 -15.49 14.99
C GLN A 360 7.78 -13.98 15.13
N LEU A 361 8.07 -13.28 14.03
CA LEU A 361 8.17 -11.83 13.99
C LEU A 361 6.83 -11.17 14.36
N SER A 362 5.72 -11.69 13.80
CA SER A 362 4.36 -11.22 14.09
C SER A 362 3.99 -11.41 15.57
N GLU A 363 4.36 -12.54 16.16
CA GLU A 363 4.08 -12.85 17.57
C GLU A 363 4.90 -11.97 18.55
N ARG A 364 6.07 -11.47 18.12
CA ARG A 364 6.98 -10.67 18.96
C ARG A 364 6.90 -9.17 18.71
N LYS A 365 6.37 -8.74 17.57
CA LYS A 365 6.28 -7.31 17.27
C LYS A 365 5.49 -6.57 18.34
N PRO A 366 5.91 -5.37 18.75
CA PRO A 366 5.09 -4.52 19.62
C PRO A 366 3.68 -4.29 19.03
N ALA A 367 2.70 -4.10 19.90
CA ALA A 367 1.35 -3.72 19.48
C ALA A 367 1.40 -2.41 18.65
N ASN A 368 0.50 -2.27 17.69
CA ASN A 368 0.43 -1.14 16.76
C ASN A 368 1.66 -0.95 15.84
N SER A 369 2.59 -1.90 15.80
CA SER A 369 3.70 -1.82 14.84
C SER A 369 3.20 -1.66 13.42
N VAL A 370 3.89 -0.81 12.64
CA VAL A 370 3.69 -0.70 11.19
C VAL A 370 4.66 -1.63 10.48
N VAL A 371 4.16 -2.44 9.59
CA VAL A 371 4.98 -3.30 8.73
C VAL A 371 4.90 -2.79 7.30
N THR A 372 6.04 -2.41 6.74
CA THR A 372 6.15 -2.13 5.30
C THR A 372 6.80 -3.30 4.59
N THR A 373 6.43 -3.54 3.34
CA THR A 373 7.11 -4.54 2.53
C THR A 373 7.55 -3.98 1.19
N ASP A 374 8.64 -4.52 0.68
CA ASP A 374 8.92 -4.49 -0.74
C ASP A 374 8.08 -5.54 -1.50
N VAL A 375 8.29 -5.66 -2.81
CA VAL A 375 7.52 -6.55 -3.69
C VAL A 375 8.32 -7.80 -4.05
N GLY A 376 7.70 -8.96 -3.85
CA GLY A 376 8.32 -10.26 -4.10
C GLY A 376 7.78 -11.36 -3.19
N GLN A 377 8.52 -12.46 -3.05
CA GLN A 377 8.13 -13.59 -2.18
C GLN A 377 7.96 -13.15 -0.72
N HIS A 378 8.85 -12.31 -0.21
CA HIS A 378 8.79 -11.76 1.14
C HIS A 378 7.48 -10.99 1.42
N GLN A 379 6.95 -10.26 0.43
CA GLN A 379 5.65 -9.57 0.52
C GLN A 379 4.52 -10.58 0.73
N MET A 380 4.47 -11.61 -0.08
CA MET A 380 3.41 -12.62 -0.01
C MET A 380 3.50 -13.43 1.28
N TRP A 381 4.70 -13.86 1.68
CA TRP A 381 4.87 -14.53 2.98
C TRP A 381 4.48 -13.64 4.17
N THR A 382 4.81 -12.34 4.11
CA THR A 382 4.38 -11.37 5.14
C THR A 382 2.85 -11.30 5.20
N ALA A 383 2.19 -11.18 4.05
CA ALA A 383 0.73 -11.13 3.97
C ALA A 383 0.03 -12.42 4.43
N GLN A 384 0.67 -13.59 4.21
CA GLN A 384 0.12 -14.90 4.58
C GLN A 384 0.33 -15.25 6.06
N HIS A 385 1.45 -14.80 6.66
CA HIS A 385 1.93 -15.35 7.95
C HIS A 385 2.05 -14.32 9.06
N MET A 386 1.80 -13.03 8.79
CA MET A 386 1.72 -12.00 9.83
C MET A 386 0.27 -11.55 10.04
N THR A 387 -0.01 -11.08 11.25
CA THR A 387 -1.31 -10.49 11.63
C THR A 387 -1.15 -8.98 11.85
N PHE A 388 -2.20 -8.24 11.51
CA PHE A 388 -2.23 -6.79 11.60
C PHE A 388 -3.50 -6.36 12.35
N GLU A 389 -3.37 -5.40 13.23
CA GLU A 389 -4.47 -4.91 14.07
C GLU A 389 -5.40 -3.97 13.29
N ARG A 390 -4.85 -3.28 12.27
CA ARG A 390 -5.56 -2.33 11.40
C ARG A 390 -4.92 -2.30 10.01
N PRO A 391 -5.65 -1.89 8.95
CA PRO A 391 -5.10 -1.81 7.59
C PRO A 391 -3.89 -0.87 7.46
N GLU A 392 -3.85 0.22 8.23
CA GLU A 392 -2.74 1.17 8.26
C GLU A 392 -1.46 0.61 8.91
N ASN A 393 -1.54 -0.56 9.54
CA ASN A 393 -0.38 -1.27 10.08
C ASN A 393 0.30 -2.17 9.03
N PHE A 394 -0.24 -2.26 7.82
CA PHE A 394 0.39 -2.98 6.71
C PHE A 394 0.45 -2.12 5.45
N ILE A 395 1.65 -1.72 5.06
CA ILE A 395 1.91 -0.81 3.94
C ILE A 395 2.77 -1.51 2.89
N THR A 396 2.21 -1.71 1.72
CA THR A 396 2.86 -2.40 0.61
C THR A 396 2.37 -1.84 -0.72
N SER A 397 3.19 -1.92 -1.76
CA SER A 397 2.77 -1.65 -3.14
C SER A 397 1.95 -2.83 -3.65
N SER A 398 0.67 -2.61 -3.94
CA SER A 398 -0.26 -3.67 -4.32
C SER A 398 -0.61 -3.62 -5.80
N GLY A 399 -1.10 -2.49 -6.28
CA GLY A 399 -1.64 -2.33 -7.62
C GLY A 399 -0.55 -2.26 -8.70
N LEU A 400 0.52 -1.51 -8.45
CA LEU A 400 1.65 -1.40 -9.37
C LEU A 400 2.70 -2.50 -9.13
N GLY A 401 2.88 -2.92 -7.88
CA GLY A 401 3.88 -3.93 -7.54
C GLY A 401 5.31 -3.41 -7.63
N THR A 402 5.56 -2.23 -7.09
CA THR A 402 6.82 -1.50 -7.23
C THR A 402 7.89 -2.07 -6.30
N MET A 403 8.91 -2.70 -6.86
CA MET A 403 10.13 -3.04 -6.13
C MET A 403 10.89 -1.77 -5.71
N GLY A 404 11.51 -1.82 -4.54
CA GLY A 404 12.18 -0.64 -3.93
C GLY A 404 11.24 0.23 -3.08
N PHE A 405 9.99 -0.16 -2.90
CA PHE A 405 8.97 0.59 -2.16
C PHE A 405 9.17 0.53 -0.63
N GLY A 406 9.61 -0.60 -0.10
CA GLY A 406 9.55 -0.93 1.33
C GLY A 406 10.29 0.04 2.24
N VAL A 407 11.58 0.32 1.94
CA VAL A 407 12.43 1.19 2.76
C VAL A 407 11.94 2.63 2.78
N PRO A 408 11.70 3.30 1.62
CA PRO A 408 11.20 4.68 1.65
C PRO A 408 9.80 4.78 2.25
N ALA A 409 8.90 3.82 2.03
CA ALA A 409 7.60 3.80 2.69
C ALA A 409 7.74 3.67 4.22
N ALA A 410 8.70 2.86 4.71
CA ALA A 410 9.02 2.77 6.14
C ALA A 410 9.52 4.11 6.70
N VAL A 411 10.34 4.83 5.94
CA VAL A 411 10.77 6.18 6.32
C VAL A 411 9.57 7.11 6.51
N GLY A 412 8.63 7.11 5.56
CA GLY A 412 7.39 7.90 5.66
C GLY A 412 6.52 7.49 6.84
N ALA A 413 6.34 6.19 7.05
CA ALA A 413 5.58 5.64 8.17
C ALA A 413 6.19 6.02 9.53
N GLN A 414 7.53 5.98 9.65
CA GLN A 414 8.20 6.35 10.91
C GLN A 414 8.10 7.84 11.19
N MET A 415 8.15 8.70 10.15
CA MET A 415 7.90 10.14 10.32
C MET A 415 6.45 10.41 10.75
N ALA A 416 5.50 9.62 10.28
CA ALA A 416 4.09 9.72 10.64
C ALA A 416 3.78 9.23 12.05
N ARG A 417 4.52 8.22 12.51
CA ARG A 417 4.28 7.50 13.77
C ARG A 417 5.61 7.33 14.54
N PRO A 418 6.16 8.42 15.08
CA PRO A 418 7.50 8.43 15.67
C PRO A 418 7.65 7.53 16.90
N GLU A 419 6.56 7.29 17.65
CA GLU A 419 6.54 6.47 18.87
C GLU A 419 6.28 4.98 18.58
N ASP A 420 5.83 4.63 17.38
CA ASP A 420 5.51 3.26 17.02
C ASP A 420 6.73 2.56 16.39
N THR A 421 6.80 1.25 16.56
CA THR A 421 7.81 0.44 15.89
C THR A 421 7.45 0.28 14.40
N VAL A 422 8.33 0.69 13.52
CA VAL A 422 8.19 0.46 12.08
C VAL A 422 9.17 -0.62 11.62
N ILE A 423 8.64 -1.65 10.98
CA ILE A 423 9.39 -2.82 10.50
C ILE A 423 9.31 -2.87 8.98
N CYS A 424 10.44 -2.80 8.30
CA CYS A 424 10.53 -3.00 6.86
C CYS A 424 10.95 -4.45 6.58
N VAL A 425 10.07 -5.25 5.97
CA VAL A 425 10.41 -6.58 5.46
C VAL A 425 10.73 -6.46 3.97
N SER A 426 11.99 -6.65 3.60
CA SER A 426 12.47 -6.48 2.23
C SER A 426 13.17 -7.74 1.72
N GLY A 427 13.15 -7.95 0.40
CA GLY A 427 13.98 -8.94 -0.27
C GLY A 427 15.27 -8.29 -0.81
N ASP A 428 16.29 -9.08 -0.98
CA ASP A 428 17.63 -8.65 -1.42
C ASP A 428 17.62 -7.83 -2.72
N GLY A 429 16.89 -8.29 -3.74
CA GLY A 429 16.79 -7.59 -5.02
C GLY A 429 16.02 -6.27 -4.91
N SER A 430 14.91 -6.23 -4.18
CA SER A 430 14.11 -5.01 -3.98
C SER A 430 14.82 -3.98 -3.12
N PHE A 431 15.51 -4.43 -2.07
CA PHE A 431 16.26 -3.58 -1.17
C PHE A 431 17.31 -2.73 -1.90
N MET A 432 18.00 -3.33 -2.87
CA MET A 432 19.02 -2.64 -3.66
C MET A 432 18.48 -1.48 -4.52
N MET A 433 17.19 -1.48 -4.87
CA MET A 433 16.61 -0.45 -5.74
C MET A 433 16.44 0.92 -5.07
N ASN A 434 16.34 0.97 -3.73
CA ASN A 434 16.25 2.21 -2.95
C ASN A 434 17.16 2.20 -1.72
N VAL A 435 18.27 1.47 -1.79
CA VAL A 435 19.25 1.32 -0.71
C VAL A 435 19.83 2.66 -0.23
N GLN A 436 19.88 3.67 -1.08
CA GLN A 436 20.36 5.03 -0.76
C GLN A 436 19.53 5.69 0.35
N GLU A 437 18.28 5.25 0.57
CA GLU A 437 17.45 5.79 1.66
C GLU A 437 17.94 5.39 3.07
N LEU A 438 18.89 4.46 3.18
CA LEU A 438 19.65 4.28 4.41
C LEU A 438 20.36 5.57 4.86
N GLY A 439 20.74 6.42 3.89
CA GLY A 439 21.25 7.76 4.18
C GLY A 439 20.21 8.70 4.79
N THR A 440 18.94 8.55 4.44
CA THR A 440 17.81 9.28 5.03
C THR A 440 17.56 8.81 6.46
N ILE A 441 17.54 7.48 6.68
CA ILE A 441 17.41 6.86 8.00
C ILE A 441 18.52 7.36 8.94
N LYS A 442 19.78 7.32 8.47
CA LYS A 442 20.94 7.81 9.24
C LYS A 442 20.80 9.30 9.60
N ARG A 443 20.42 10.14 8.62
CA ARG A 443 20.33 11.59 8.82
C ARG A 443 19.32 11.97 9.90
N LYS A 444 18.18 11.28 9.94
CA LYS A 444 17.09 11.53 10.89
C LYS A 444 17.14 10.62 12.12
N GLN A 445 18.08 9.69 12.19
CA GLN A 445 18.19 8.70 13.27
C GLN A 445 16.88 7.94 13.49
N LEU A 446 16.18 7.60 12.40
CA LEU A 446 14.89 6.90 12.45
C LEU A 446 15.08 5.49 13.02
N PRO A 447 14.35 5.05 14.05
CA PRO A 447 14.55 3.77 14.73
C PRO A 447 13.96 2.58 13.94
N LEU A 448 14.07 2.60 12.62
CA LEU A 448 13.52 1.59 11.72
C LEU A 448 14.15 0.21 11.93
N LYS A 449 13.33 -0.83 11.93
CA LYS A 449 13.74 -2.23 11.98
C LYS A 449 13.66 -2.83 10.58
N ILE A 450 14.79 -3.19 9.99
CA ILE A 450 14.86 -3.76 8.65
C ILE A 450 15.09 -5.26 8.78
N VAL A 451 14.17 -6.06 8.25
CA VAL A 451 14.30 -7.52 8.13
C VAL A 451 14.51 -7.84 6.65
N LEU A 452 15.77 -8.12 6.29
CA LEU A 452 16.17 -8.40 4.93
C LEU A 452 16.18 -9.92 4.71
N LEU A 453 15.24 -10.43 3.92
CA LEU A 453 15.16 -11.83 3.51
C LEU A 453 15.98 -12.01 2.23
N ASP A 454 17.14 -12.65 2.36
CA ASP A 454 18.11 -12.84 1.30
C ASP A 454 18.12 -14.31 0.83
N ASN A 455 17.57 -14.52 -0.36
CA ASN A 455 17.64 -15.81 -1.06
C ASN A 455 18.57 -15.77 -2.28
N GLN A 456 19.30 -14.69 -2.49
CA GLN A 456 20.20 -14.46 -3.62
C GLN A 456 19.51 -14.64 -4.99
N ARG A 457 18.21 -14.33 -5.05
CA ARG A 457 17.40 -14.50 -6.25
C ARG A 457 16.34 -13.38 -6.39
N LEU A 458 15.96 -13.06 -7.61
CA LEU A 458 14.66 -12.48 -7.88
C LEU A 458 13.60 -13.59 -7.69
N GLY A 459 13.29 -13.89 -6.43
CA GLY A 459 12.66 -15.15 -6.02
C GLY A 459 11.30 -15.40 -6.65
N MET A 460 10.43 -14.39 -6.78
CA MET A 460 9.13 -14.52 -7.45
C MET A 460 9.29 -14.79 -8.95
N VAL A 461 10.20 -14.09 -9.64
CA VAL A 461 10.50 -14.32 -11.07
C VAL A 461 11.11 -15.70 -11.28
N ARG A 462 12.06 -16.11 -10.42
CA ARG A 462 12.62 -17.45 -10.43
C ARG A 462 11.55 -18.53 -10.26
N GLN A 463 10.60 -18.34 -9.32
CA GLN A 463 9.48 -19.29 -9.11
C GLN A 463 8.63 -19.44 -10.37
N TRP A 464 8.34 -18.34 -11.07
CA TRP A 464 7.62 -18.38 -12.34
C TRP A 464 8.40 -19.06 -13.44
N GLN A 465 9.70 -18.80 -13.56
CA GLN A 465 10.59 -19.50 -14.50
C GLN A 465 10.63 -21.01 -14.22
N GLN A 466 10.66 -21.40 -12.95
CA GLN A 466 10.60 -22.80 -12.55
C GLN A 466 9.29 -23.47 -12.98
N LEU A 467 8.16 -22.84 -12.73
CA LEU A 467 6.84 -23.45 -12.86
C LEU A 467 6.28 -23.37 -14.30
N PHE A 468 6.63 -22.32 -15.05
CA PHE A 468 5.97 -21.99 -16.31
C PHE A 468 6.92 -21.80 -17.51
N PHE A 469 8.24 -21.88 -17.28
CA PHE A 469 9.25 -21.69 -18.32
C PHE A 469 10.35 -22.78 -18.28
N ASP A 470 9.98 -24.01 -17.94
CA ASP A 470 10.85 -25.19 -17.94
C ASP A 470 12.15 -25.01 -17.14
N GLY A 471 12.14 -24.19 -16.08
CA GLY A 471 13.33 -23.91 -15.27
C GLY A 471 14.43 -23.15 -16.00
N ARG A 472 14.11 -22.45 -17.08
CA ARG A 472 15.06 -21.59 -17.79
C ARG A 472 15.25 -20.27 -17.04
N TYR A 473 16.18 -20.29 -16.07
CA TYR A 473 16.47 -19.16 -15.21
C TYR A 473 17.32 -18.12 -15.94
N SER A 474 16.71 -16.98 -16.31
CA SER A 474 17.38 -15.86 -16.96
C SER A 474 17.37 -14.66 -16.04
N GLU A 475 18.55 -14.10 -15.73
CA GLU A 475 18.76 -12.86 -14.97
C GLU A 475 18.07 -12.83 -13.58
N THR A 476 17.91 -13.98 -12.93
CA THR A 476 17.32 -14.07 -11.60
C THR A 476 18.29 -14.46 -10.51
N ASN A 477 19.55 -14.66 -10.86
CA ASN A 477 20.63 -14.96 -9.92
C ASN A 477 21.24 -13.65 -9.38
N LEU A 478 21.23 -13.49 -8.06
CA LEU A 478 21.79 -12.36 -7.33
C LEU A 478 22.88 -12.81 -6.33
N SER A 479 23.58 -13.92 -6.62
CA SER A 479 24.65 -14.42 -5.74
C SER A 479 25.88 -13.49 -5.65
N ASP A 480 25.90 -12.45 -6.48
CA ASP A 480 26.88 -11.36 -6.50
C ASP A 480 26.46 -10.13 -5.68
N ASN A 481 25.36 -10.23 -4.91
CA ASN A 481 24.92 -9.17 -4.00
C ASN A 481 26.07 -8.74 -3.06
N PRO A 482 26.11 -7.46 -2.66
CA PRO A 482 27.09 -6.97 -1.69
C PRO A 482 26.89 -7.60 -0.31
N ASP A 483 27.87 -7.45 0.57
CA ASP A 483 27.66 -7.71 1.99
C ASP A 483 26.72 -6.62 2.57
N PHE A 484 25.48 -6.99 2.81
CA PHE A 484 24.42 -6.08 3.27
C PHE A 484 24.70 -5.50 4.66
N LEU A 485 25.42 -6.25 5.53
CA LEU A 485 25.80 -5.71 6.85
C LEU A 485 26.92 -4.67 6.74
N MET A 486 27.91 -4.91 5.87
CA MET A 486 28.92 -3.89 5.58
C MET A 486 28.28 -2.63 4.99
N LEU A 487 27.31 -2.81 4.10
CA LEU A 487 26.56 -1.70 3.49
C LEU A 487 25.75 -0.93 4.55
N ALA A 488 24.97 -1.58 5.38
CA ALA A 488 24.22 -0.97 6.47
C ALA A 488 25.15 -0.24 7.47
N ASN A 489 26.26 -0.87 7.83
CA ASN A 489 27.26 -0.31 8.74
C ASN A 489 27.93 0.95 8.16
N ALA A 490 28.14 1.03 6.84
CA ALA A 490 28.64 2.24 6.18
C ALA A 490 27.71 3.45 6.39
N PHE A 491 26.41 3.21 6.57
CA PHE A 491 25.42 4.21 6.96
C PHE A 491 25.25 4.33 8.48
N GLY A 492 26.04 3.61 9.29
CA GLY A 492 25.95 3.63 10.75
C GLY A 492 24.72 2.90 11.29
N ILE A 493 24.16 1.96 10.54
CA ILE A 493 23.05 1.10 10.94
C ILE A 493 23.64 -0.25 11.40
N PRO A 494 23.60 -0.56 12.69
CA PRO A 494 24.05 -1.85 13.20
C PRO A 494 23.12 -2.98 12.77
N GLY A 495 23.62 -4.20 12.80
CA GLY A 495 22.82 -5.35 12.44
C GLY A 495 23.55 -6.67 12.69
N GLN A 496 22.85 -7.76 12.41
CA GLN A 496 23.42 -9.11 12.44
C GLN A 496 22.88 -9.96 11.30
N ARG A 497 23.66 -10.99 10.93
CA ARG A 497 23.26 -12.00 9.96
C ARG A 497 22.94 -13.31 10.66
N ILE A 498 21.84 -13.94 10.27
CA ILE A 498 21.47 -15.28 10.70
C ILE A 498 21.28 -16.21 9.48
N THR A 499 21.65 -17.47 9.66
CA THR A 499 21.62 -18.49 8.60
C THR A 499 20.96 -19.80 9.04
N ARG A 500 20.63 -19.91 10.34
CA ARG A 500 20.04 -21.12 10.94
C ARG A 500 18.85 -20.79 11.82
N LYS A 501 17.87 -21.70 11.84
CA LYS A 501 16.63 -21.54 12.59
C LYS A 501 16.79 -21.36 14.11
N ASP A 502 17.85 -21.95 14.69
CA ASP A 502 18.14 -21.82 16.12
C ASP A 502 18.61 -20.41 16.54
N GLN A 503 18.99 -19.56 15.58
CA GLN A 503 19.39 -18.17 15.81
C GLN A 503 18.22 -17.19 15.79
N VAL A 504 17.04 -17.61 15.33
CA VAL A 504 15.91 -16.69 15.04
C VAL A 504 15.40 -16.01 16.29
N ALA A 505 15.20 -16.75 17.38
CA ALA A 505 14.64 -16.19 18.62
C ALA A 505 15.49 -15.04 19.16
N ASP A 506 16.79 -15.30 19.36
CA ASP A 506 17.75 -14.31 19.90
C ASP A 506 17.90 -13.11 18.94
N ALA A 507 17.84 -13.36 17.62
CA ALA A 507 17.95 -12.30 16.63
C ALA A 507 16.72 -11.37 16.60
N LEU A 508 15.51 -11.90 16.77
CA LEU A 508 14.29 -11.09 16.91
C LEU A 508 14.29 -10.29 18.21
N ASP A 509 14.79 -10.87 19.30
CA ASP A 509 14.93 -10.17 20.56
C ASP A 509 15.95 -9.00 20.44
N ALA A 510 17.08 -9.23 19.77
CA ALA A 510 18.06 -8.17 19.48
C ALA A 510 17.49 -7.08 18.58
N LEU A 511 16.69 -7.44 17.57
CA LEU A 511 16.01 -6.50 16.67
C LEU A 511 15.11 -5.53 17.45
N PHE A 512 14.26 -6.05 18.34
CA PHE A 512 13.30 -5.22 19.08
C PHE A 512 13.90 -4.51 20.29
N ASN A 513 14.97 -5.02 20.88
CA ASN A 513 15.68 -4.38 21.98
C ASN A 513 16.66 -3.28 21.51
N SER A 514 16.91 -3.13 20.22
CA SER A 514 17.77 -2.06 19.72
C SER A 514 17.05 -0.71 19.79
N GLU A 515 17.73 0.33 20.31
CA GLU A 515 17.14 1.68 20.46
C GLU A 515 17.03 2.44 19.13
N GLY A 516 18.00 2.25 18.21
CA GLY A 516 18.07 2.95 16.92
C GLY A 516 17.64 2.09 15.75
N PRO A 517 18.01 2.50 14.52
CA PRO A 517 17.84 1.65 13.33
C PRO A 517 18.64 0.36 13.48
N TYR A 518 18.08 -0.73 12.98
CA TYR A 518 18.72 -2.03 13.06
C TYR A 518 18.40 -2.90 11.84
N MET A 519 19.38 -3.63 11.31
CA MET A 519 19.20 -4.55 10.20
C MET A 519 19.39 -6.00 10.66
N LEU A 520 18.34 -6.81 10.50
CA LEU A 520 18.40 -8.25 10.59
C LEU A 520 18.49 -8.84 9.18
N HIS A 521 19.70 -9.29 8.80
CA HIS A 521 19.95 -9.96 7.53
C HIS A 521 19.72 -11.46 7.71
N VAL A 522 18.74 -12.00 7.02
CA VAL A 522 18.29 -13.39 7.12
C VAL A 522 18.58 -14.12 5.82
N SER A 523 19.52 -15.06 5.84
CA SER A 523 19.74 -15.95 4.70
C SER A 523 18.69 -17.06 4.71
N ILE A 524 17.93 -17.17 3.63
CA ILE A 524 16.89 -18.20 3.44
C ILE A 524 17.20 -19.08 2.24
N ASP A 525 16.47 -20.18 2.09
CA ASP A 525 16.64 -21.11 0.97
C ASP A 525 16.30 -20.41 -0.36
N GLU A 526 17.21 -20.51 -1.33
CA GLU A 526 17.07 -19.94 -2.66
C GLU A 526 15.95 -20.58 -3.51
N LEU A 527 15.57 -21.82 -3.16
CA LEU A 527 14.58 -22.61 -3.90
C LEU A 527 13.18 -22.54 -3.29
N GLU A 528 13.02 -21.93 -2.11
CA GLU A 528 11.71 -21.85 -1.46
C GLU A 528 10.75 -20.99 -2.30
N ASN A 529 9.53 -21.48 -2.45
CA ASN A 529 8.46 -20.84 -3.22
C ASN A 529 7.34 -20.36 -2.31
N VAL A 530 6.56 -19.39 -2.80
CA VAL A 530 5.31 -18.98 -2.15
C VAL A 530 4.22 -19.96 -2.53
N TRP A 531 3.60 -20.57 -1.54
CA TRP A 531 2.49 -21.50 -1.68
C TRP A 531 1.30 -21.09 -0.79
N PRO A 532 0.05 -21.38 -1.19
CA PRO A 532 -0.36 -21.88 -2.50
C PRO A 532 -0.18 -20.84 -3.60
N LEU A 533 -0.29 -21.28 -4.87
CA LEU A 533 -0.26 -20.40 -6.04
C LEU A 533 -1.39 -20.78 -6.99
N VAL A 534 -2.28 -19.85 -7.31
CA VAL A 534 -3.22 -19.99 -8.43
C VAL A 534 -2.47 -19.65 -9.72
N PRO A 535 -2.33 -20.61 -10.68
CA PRO A 535 -1.63 -20.33 -11.94
C PRO A 535 -2.33 -19.23 -12.74
N PRO A 536 -1.59 -18.46 -13.57
CA PRO A 536 -2.18 -17.45 -14.45
C PRO A 536 -3.30 -18.02 -15.32
N GLY A 537 -4.44 -17.35 -15.34
CA GLY A 537 -5.61 -17.76 -16.14
C GLY A 537 -6.38 -18.97 -15.60
N ALA A 538 -6.01 -19.50 -14.43
CA ALA A 538 -6.74 -20.56 -13.74
C ALA A 538 -7.79 -20.01 -12.78
N GLY A 539 -8.80 -20.83 -12.41
CA GLY A 539 -9.72 -20.52 -11.34
C GLY A 539 -9.08 -20.73 -9.97
N ASN A 540 -9.61 -20.06 -8.95
CA ASN A 540 -9.05 -20.10 -7.59
C ASN A 540 -9.10 -21.50 -6.95
N GLU A 541 -9.90 -22.41 -7.47
CA GLU A 541 -9.95 -23.81 -7.03
C GLU A 541 -8.77 -24.66 -7.50
N THR A 542 -8.02 -24.19 -8.51
CA THR A 542 -6.89 -24.94 -9.11
C THR A 542 -5.53 -24.46 -8.60
N MET A 543 -5.39 -24.41 -7.27
CA MET A 543 -4.14 -24.00 -6.64
C MET A 543 -3.06 -25.07 -6.76
N LEU A 544 -1.83 -24.61 -7.06
CA LEU A 544 -0.62 -25.41 -6.88
C LEU A 544 -0.20 -25.32 -5.41
N GLU A 545 0.23 -26.45 -4.86
CA GLU A 545 0.74 -26.55 -3.49
C GLU A 545 2.14 -27.16 -3.53
N LYS A 546 2.89 -26.99 -2.44
CA LYS A 546 4.20 -27.66 -2.29
C LYS A 546 3.98 -29.18 -2.33
N ILE A 547 4.61 -29.84 -3.28
CA ILE A 547 4.62 -31.32 -3.31
C ILE A 547 5.45 -31.76 -2.10
N SER A 548 4.80 -32.46 -1.16
CA SER A 548 5.41 -33.01 0.07
C SER A 548 6.44 -34.10 -0.22
#